data_665aea2316fac6bba59b7849c27e64fe
#
_entry.id   665aea2316fac6bba59b7849c27e64fe
#
_cell.length_a   1.000
_cell.length_b   1.000
_cell.length_c   1.000
_cell.angle_alpha   90.00
_cell.angle_beta   90.00
_cell.angle_gamma   90.00
#
_symmetry.space_group_name_H-M   'P 1'
#
loop_
_entity.id
_entity.type
_entity.pdbx_description
1 polymer ?
#
loop_
_entity_poly.entity_id
_entity_poly.type
_entity_poly.pdbx_seq_one_letter_code
_entity_poly.pdbx_strand_id
1 'polypeptide(L)'
;MLSAPIPDNDSTRVASLERMQLLSTPRLGDLDRVTRITQKYFHTEIALITLVDKDRQWFKSRVGLDITQTNRDISFCGHAINSTDMLVVEDTREDARFFDNPQVVGEPHIRFYAGQPLINTDGFIYGTLCIMSSKPRKFSADDRLVLIDLADMVSLIIKNRNLNDVQIALLDTLASAVRDKMIDPLTGVWNRRGLDELFSREISRAVRQNEPMAVGIIDIDHFKDFNTRFGHLVGDQVLKVAAELLVGCARSYDIVSRFGGDEFVIVASNIYPTAVDAFADKIFQLFRSNAKIAAQKKTIEFTISAGFSAYHPMSRTDNLFDDLFSHADQALYDCKNAGRDQYRIIDIRPDRFN
;
A
#
# COMPACT_ATOMS: atom_id res chain seq x y z
N MET A 1 2.22 9.17 49.31
CA MET A 1 2.89 9.12 48.03
C MET A 1 2.55 10.42 47.25
N LEU A 2 3.55 11.05 46.69
CA LEU A 2 3.32 12.13 45.75
C LEU A 2 2.98 11.53 44.37
N SER A 3 1.78 11.82 43.84
CA SER A 3 1.44 11.42 42.47
C SER A 3 2.34 12.09 41.47
N ALA A 4 2.62 11.42 40.34
CA ALA A 4 3.41 11.97 39.29
C ALA A 4 2.77 13.27 38.74
N PRO A 5 3.49 14.40 38.71
CA PRO A 5 2.95 15.66 38.21
C PRO A 5 2.59 15.54 36.72
N ILE A 6 1.54 16.25 36.34
CA ILE A 6 1.10 16.32 34.95
C ILE A 6 1.81 17.52 34.30
N PRO A 7 2.58 17.33 33.22
CA PRO A 7 3.21 18.44 32.50
C PRO A 7 2.16 19.44 31.95
N ASP A 8 2.48 20.73 31.89
CA ASP A 8 1.59 21.77 31.37
C ASP A 8 1.15 21.49 29.92
N ASN A 9 1.99 20.84 29.12
CA ASN A 9 1.75 20.49 27.74
C ASN A 9 1.23 19.05 27.55
N ASP A 10 0.72 18.39 28.60
CA ASP A 10 0.40 16.95 28.59
C ASP A 10 -0.62 16.56 27.52
N SER A 11 -1.64 17.37 27.26
CA SER A 11 -2.62 17.10 26.22
C SER A 11 -1.99 17.02 24.82
N THR A 12 -1.08 17.93 24.51
CA THR A 12 -0.36 17.96 23.22
C THR A 12 0.67 16.82 23.13
N ARG A 13 1.35 16.54 24.25
CA ARG A 13 2.29 15.42 24.40
C ARG A 13 1.59 14.07 24.15
N VAL A 14 0.42 13.84 24.78
CA VAL A 14 -0.37 12.61 24.59
C VAL A 14 -0.86 12.50 23.16
N ALA A 15 -1.40 13.57 22.58
CA ALA A 15 -1.80 13.58 21.17
C ALA A 15 -0.63 13.28 20.21
N SER A 16 0.58 13.75 20.53
CA SER A 16 1.79 13.41 19.77
C SER A 16 2.16 11.93 19.92
N LEU A 17 2.08 11.36 21.14
CA LEU A 17 2.31 9.95 21.38
C LEU A 17 1.29 9.05 20.65
N GLU A 18 0.01 9.44 20.61
CA GLU A 18 -1.04 8.71 19.89
C GLU A 18 -0.76 8.65 18.39
N ARG A 19 -0.29 9.77 17.80
CA ARG A 19 0.13 9.81 16.37
C ARG A 19 1.27 8.85 16.04
N MET A 20 2.12 8.53 17.02
CA MET A 20 3.19 7.54 16.84
C MET A 20 2.68 6.10 16.72
N GLN A 21 1.41 5.83 17.06
CA GLN A 21 0.76 4.51 16.98
C GLN A 21 1.55 3.38 17.68
N LEU A 22 2.16 3.70 18.82
CA LEU A 22 2.96 2.76 19.60
C LEU A 22 2.21 2.14 20.80
N LEU A 23 1.17 2.82 21.28
CA LEU A 23 0.37 2.38 22.41
C LEU A 23 -0.46 1.15 22.05
N SER A 24 -0.57 0.21 22.99
CA SER A 24 -1.39 -1.01 22.84
C SER A 24 -1.07 -1.86 21.60
N THR A 25 0.14 -1.74 21.07
CA THR A 25 0.61 -2.49 19.90
C THR A 25 1.58 -3.62 20.32
N PRO A 26 1.78 -4.65 19.48
CA PRO A 26 2.71 -5.74 19.77
C PRO A 26 4.13 -5.26 20.11
N ARG A 27 4.86 -6.09 20.83
CA ARG A 27 6.28 -5.86 21.13
C ARG A 27 7.09 -5.75 19.85
N LEU A 28 8.18 -4.98 19.93
CA LEU A 28 9.11 -4.78 18.82
C LEU A 28 10.43 -5.46 19.14
N GLY A 29 10.83 -6.42 18.34
CA GLY A 29 12.03 -7.23 18.57
C GLY A 29 13.31 -6.40 18.74
N ASP A 30 13.44 -5.28 18.03
CA ASP A 30 14.60 -4.40 18.14
C ASP A 30 14.60 -3.64 19.47
N LEU A 31 13.46 -3.16 19.92
CA LEU A 31 13.33 -2.56 21.25
C LEU A 31 13.59 -3.58 22.37
N ASP A 32 13.12 -4.83 22.21
CA ASP A 32 13.38 -5.92 23.15
C ASP A 32 14.88 -6.26 23.24
N ARG A 33 15.63 -6.12 22.14
CA ARG A 33 17.09 -6.29 22.16
C ARG A 33 17.76 -5.20 23.00
N VAL A 34 17.37 -3.93 22.80
CA VAL A 34 17.91 -2.82 23.61
C VAL A 34 17.59 -3.02 25.09
N THR A 35 16.34 -3.35 25.42
CA THR A 35 15.93 -3.58 26.83
C THR A 35 16.74 -4.71 27.47
N ARG A 36 16.99 -5.83 26.76
CA ARG A 36 17.84 -6.92 27.28
C ARG A 36 19.29 -6.51 27.45
N ILE A 37 19.86 -5.74 26.53
CA ILE A 37 21.23 -5.20 26.63
C ILE A 37 21.31 -4.29 27.84
N THR A 38 20.37 -3.38 28.00
CA THR A 38 20.27 -2.46 29.15
C THR A 38 20.24 -3.22 30.47
N GLN A 39 19.35 -4.21 30.60
CA GLN A 39 19.24 -5.04 31.80
C GLN A 39 20.56 -5.77 32.13
N LYS A 40 21.18 -6.37 31.12
CA LYS A 40 22.44 -7.10 31.30
C LYS A 40 23.62 -6.20 31.64
N TYR A 41 23.76 -5.04 30.98
CA TYR A 41 24.85 -4.11 31.21
C TYR A 41 24.82 -3.55 32.63
N PHE A 42 23.62 -3.11 33.08
CA PHE A 42 23.47 -2.55 34.40
C PHE A 42 23.29 -3.59 35.52
N HIS A 43 23.20 -4.87 35.20
CA HIS A 43 22.96 -5.97 36.17
C HIS A 43 21.77 -5.68 37.11
N THR A 44 20.65 -5.16 36.54
CA THR A 44 19.44 -4.85 37.25
C THR A 44 18.37 -5.94 37.01
N GLU A 45 17.44 -6.10 37.94
CA GLU A 45 16.34 -7.07 37.80
C GLU A 45 15.35 -6.66 36.73
N ILE A 46 15.11 -5.35 36.59
CA ILE A 46 14.10 -4.79 35.68
C ILE A 46 14.71 -3.77 34.75
N ALA A 47 14.37 -3.86 33.45
CA ALA A 47 14.61 -2.83 32.47
C ALA A 47 13.36 -2.68 31.56
N LEU A 48 12.95 -1.45 31.30
CA LEU A 48 11.73 -1.15 30.56
C LEU A 48 11.95 -0.02 29.54
N ILE A 49 11.28 -0.14 28.40
CA ILE A 49 10.95 1.00 27.56
C ILE A 49 9.46 1.28 27.78
N THR A 50 9.18 2.43 28.36
CA THR A 50 7.83 2.82 28.79
C THR A 50 7.30 3.97 27.92
N LEU A 51 6.00 3.97 27.70
CA LEU A 51 5.26 5.06 27.09
C LEU A 51 4.28 5.60 28.14
N VAL A 52 4.32 6.89 28.44
CA VAL A 52 3.46 7.49 29.46
C VAL A 52 2.25 8.13 28.78
N ASP A 53 1.12 7.47 28.92
CA ASP A 53 -0.19 7.86 28.40
C ASP A 53 -0.89 8.85 29.38
N LYS A 54 -2.15 9.14 29.13
CA LYS A 54 -2.96 10.06 29.94
C LYS A 54 -3.08 9.61 31.41
N ASP A 55 -3.41 8.36 31.61
CA ASP A 55 -3.74 7.78 32.93
C ASP A 55 -2.91 6.53 33.28
N ARG A 56 -2.11 6.03 32.36
CA ARG A 56 -1.31 4.82 32.48
C ARG A 56 0.10 4.98 31.93
N GLN A 57 0.95 4.08 32.36
CA GLN A 57 2.27 3.82 31.82
C GLN A 57 2.22 2.47 31.09
N TRP A 58 2.43 2.47 29.77
CA TRP A 58 2.45 1.27 28.93
C TRP A 58 3.89 0.80 28.70
N PHE A 59 4.13 -0.51 28.88
CA PHE A 59 5.47 -1.10 28.70
C PHE A 59 5.64 -1.62 27.28
N LYS A 60 6.25 -0.80 26.42
CA LYS A 60 6.50 -1.14 25.01
C LYS A 60 7.51 -2.27 24.88
N SER A 61 8.52 -2.29 25.73
CA SER A 61 9.44 -3.40 25.92
C SER A 61 9.75 -3.58 27.39
N ARG A 62 9.93 -4.82 27.84
CA ARG A 62 10.14 -5.13 29.26
C ARG A 62 10.97 -6.39 29.46
N VAL A 63 11.80 -6.36 30.51
CA VAL A 63 12.51 -7.49 31.09
C VAL A 63 12.33 -7.42 32.59
N GLY A 64 12.06 -8.56 33.24
CA GLY A 64 11.91 -8.66 34.69
C GLY A 64 10.51 -8.33 35.25
N LEU A 65 9.52 -8.05 34.36
CA LEU A 65 8.12 -7.85 34.74
C LEU A 65 7.19 -8.56 33.74
N ASP A 66 6.14 -9.20 34.26
CA ASP A 66 5.13 -9.88 33.46
C ASP A 66 3.96 -8.97 33.06
N ILE A 67 3.70 -7.92 33.86
CA ILE A 67 2.64 -6.93 33.60
C ILE A 67 2.99 -6.06 32.38
N THR A 68 1.97 -5.53 31.72
CA THR A 68 2.11 -4.72 30.51
C THR A 68 1.95 -3.23 30.72
N GLN A 69 1.40 -2.84 31.87
CA GLN A 69 1.13 -1.45 32.24
C GLN A 69 0.96 -1.28 33.73
N THR A 70 1.06 -0.04 34.19
CA THR A 70 0.68 0.41 35.51
C THR A 70 -0.07 1.73 35.43
N ASN A 71 -0.74 2.13 36.56
CA ASN A 71 -1.31 3.47 36.62
C ASN A 71 -0.18 4.51 36.59
N ARG A 72 -0.44 5.65 35.93
CA ARG A 72 0.50 6.77 35.82
C ARG A 72 0.85 7.36 37.17
N ASP A 73 -0.12 7.48 38.10
CA ASP A 73 0.03 8.13 39.40
C ASP A 73 1.14 7.52 40.26
N ILE A 74 1.31 6.20 40.16
CA ILE A 74 2.33 5.48 40.92
C ILE A 74 3.64 5.30 40.16
N SER A 75 3.74 5.81 38.92
CA SER A 75 4.87 5.49 38.06
C SER A 75 6.06 6.43 38.28
N PHE A 76 7.25 5.90 38.41
CA PHE A 76 8.50 6.65 38.41
C PHE A 76 8.70 7.38 37.10
N CYS A 77 8.33 6.76 35.97
CA CYS A 77 8.45 7.34 34.64
C CYS A 77 7.50 8.54 34.45
N GLY A 78 6.33 8.54 35.13
CA GLY A 78 5.44 9.69 35.17
C GLY A 78 6.11 10.94 35.78
N HIS A 79 6.99 10.74 36.76
CA HIS A 79 7.83 11.81 37.32
C HIS A 79 8.95 12.19 36.35
N ALA A 80 9.61 11.20 35.70
CA ALA A 80 10.73 11.43 34.81
C ALA A 80 10.37 12.25 33.56
N ILE A 81 9.15 12.14 33.02
CA ILE A 81 8.74 12.85 31.81
C ILE A 81 8.54 14.37 32.01
N ASN A 82 8.68 14.89 33.22
CA ASN A 82 8.55 16.31 33.52
C ASN A 82 9.85 17.12 33.30
N SER A 83 10.95 16.45 33.01
CA SER A 83 12.24 17.08 32.65
C SER A 83 12.88 16.30 31.50
N THR A 84 13.74 16.96 30.74
CA THR A 84 14.62 16.30 29.77
C THR A 84 15.80 15.58 30.43
N ASP A 85 16.08 15.92 31.70
CA ASP A 85 17.16 15.33 32.45
C ASP A 85 16.80 13.92 32.94
N MET A 86 17.82 13.09 33.07
CA MET A 86 17.68 11.75 33.64
C MET A 86 17.22 11.80 35.09
N LEU A 87 16.12 11.12 35.40
CA LEU A 87 15.73 10.93 36.80
C LEU A 87 16.49 9.73 37.39
N VAL A 88 17.27 9.99 38.44
CA VAL A 88 17.97 8.95 39.22
C VAL A 88 17.56 9.02 40.69
N VAL A 89 17.17 7.86 41.24
CA VAL A 89 16.83 7.69 42.62
C VAL A 89 17.67 6.52 43.16
N GLU A 90 18.73 6.83 43.92
CA GLU A 90 19.70 5.83 44.38
C GLU A 90 19.18 4.94 45.48
N ASP A 91 18.31 5.50 46.36
CA ASP A 91 17.50 4.73 47.33
C ASP A 91 16.09 5.35 47.46
N THR A 92 15.09 4.64 46.98
CA THR A 92 13.69 5.11 46.95
C THR A 92 13.11 5.33 48.35
N ARG A 93 13.67 4.74 49.41
CA ARG A 93 13.23 4.91 50.79
C ARG A 93 13.62 6.29 51.35
N GLU A 94 14.65 6.91 50.79
CA GLU A 94 15.15 8.22 51.20
C GLU A 94 14.58 9.36 50.33
N ASP A 95 13.86 9.04 49.25
CA ASP A 95 13.26 10.02 48.35
C ASP A 95 11.82 10.35 48.77
N ALA A 96 11.58 11.62 49.08
CA ALA A 96 10.27 12.10 49.55
C ALA A 96 9.12 11.86 48.59
N ARG A 97 9.40 11.64 47.28
CA ARG A 97 8.41 11.34 46.24
C ARG A 97 7.97 9.87 46.27
N PHE A 98 8.84 8.96 46.72
CA PHE A 98 8.68 7.53 46.44
C PHE A 98 8.69 6.63 47.72
N PHE A 99 9.10 7.11 48.89
CA PHE A 99 9.28 6.25 50.09
C PHE A 99 8.02 5.45 50.47
N ASP A 100 6.83 5.97 50.21
CA ASP A 100 5.53 5.33 50.48
C ASP A 100 4.81 4.85 49.21
N ASN A 101 5.53 4.77 48.06
CA ASN A 101 4.99 4.28 46.81
C ASN A 101 4.66 2.77 46.91
N PRO A 102 3.50 2.29 46.38
CA PRO A 102 3.13 0.88 46.44
C PRO A 102 4.19 -0.07 45.87
N GLN A 103 4.97 0.32 44.85
CA GLN A 103 6.04 -0.47 44.27
C GLN A 103 7.33 -0.47 45.12
N VAL A 104 7.41 0.41 46.13
CA VAL A 104 8.51 0.49 47.07
C VAL A 104 8.17 -0.27 48.32
N VAL A 105 6.97 -0.07 48.90
CA VAL A 105 6.55 -0.75 50.14
C VAL A 105 6.09 -2.18 49.90
N GLY A 106 5.53 -2.46 48.73
CA GLY A 106 5.12 -3.79 48.25
C GLY A 106 5.99 -4.32 47.12
N GLU A 107 5.61 -5.45 46.57
CA GLU A 107 6.29 -6.03 45.39
C GLU A 107 6.28 -5.07 44.20
N PRO A 108 7.39 -4.91 43.45
CA PRO A 108 8.66 -5.69 43.53
C PRO A 108 9.72 -5.09 44.47
N HIS A 109 9.35 -4.25 45.45
CA HIS A 109 10.24 -3.65 46.44
C HIS A 109 11.38 -2.82 45.79
N ILE A 110 11.04 -1.94 44.85
CA ILE A 110 12.02 -1.09 44.13
C ILE A 110 12.79 -0.24 45.14
N ARG A 111 14.14 -0.27 45.06
CA ARG A 111 15.06 0.54 45.86
C ARG A 111 15.87 1.50 45.06
N PHE A 112 16.11 1.16 43.78
CA PHE A 112 16.82 1.99 42.83
C PHE A 112 16.02 2.19 41.57
N TYR A 113 16.04 3.40 41.03
CA TYR A 113 15.47 3.74 39.75
C TYR A 113 16.41 4.71 38.97
N ALA A 114 16.65 4.43 37.72
CA ALA A 114 17.21 5.39 36.77
C ALA A 114 16.41 5.35 35.46
N GLY A 115 15.96 6.51 35.00
CA GLY A 115 15.17 6.62 33.78
C GLY A 115 15.58 7.81 32.93
N GLN A 116 16.00 7.54 31.68
CA GLN A 116 16.28 8.55 30.66
C GLN A 116 15.01 8.83 29.87
N PRO A 117 14.55 10.09 29.81
CA PRO A 117 13.43 10.48 28.96
C PRO A 117 13.69 10.20 27.47
N LEU A 118 12.65 9.77 26.78
CA LEU A 118 12.64 9.55 25.33
C LEU A 118 11.88 10.70 24.68
N ILE A 119 12.53 11.38 23.74
CA ILE A 119 12.02 12.59 23.10
C ILE A 119 11.78 12.32 21.62
N ASN A 120 10.61 12.69 21.11
CA ASN A 120 10.29 12.55 19.69
C ASN A 120 10.79 13.75 18.86
N THR A 121 10.58 13.68 17.55
CA THR A 121 10.98 14.74 16.60
C THR A 121 10.28 16.08 16.83
N ASP A 122 9.13 16.07 17.49
CA ASP A 122 8.34 17.28 17.80
C ASP A 122 8.80 17.94 19.13
N GLY A 123 9.78 17.33 19.82
CA GLY A 123 10.32 17.80 21.09
C GLY A 123 9.52 17.34 22.32
N PHE A 124 8.53 16.46 22.17
CA PHE A 124 7.74 15.95 23.29
C PHE A 124 8.37 14.71 23.90
N ILE A 125 8.38 14.65 25.24
CA ILE A 125 8.79 13.46 25.99
C ILE A 125 7.63 12.46 26.01
N TYR A 126 7.80 11.31 25.37
CA TYR A 126 6.72 10.33 25.23
C TYR A 126 6.85 9.13 26.21
N GLY A 127 8.00 9.00 26.85
CA GLY A 127 8.26 7.89 27.77
C GLY A 127 9.68 7.87 28.28
N THR A 128 10.15 6.73 28.74
CA THR A 128 11.52 6.55 29.26
C THR A 128 12.12 5.20 28.87
N LEU A 129 13.46 5.15 28.73
CA LEU A 129 14.22 3.92 28.96
C LEU A 129 14.63 3.92 30.43
N CYS A 130 14.22 2.93 31.19
CA CYS A 130 14.50 2.89 32.63
C CYS A 130 14.96 1.52 33.12
N ILE A 131 15.71 1.55 34.22
CA ILE A 131 16.19 0.40 34.97
C ILE A 131 15.78 0.52 36.42
N MET A 132 15.51 -0.61 37.05
CA MET A 132 15.08 -0.68 38.48
C MET A 132 15.75 -1.88 39.16
N SER A 133 16.02 -1.72 40.44
CA SER A 133 16.56 -2.80 41.27
C SER A 133 15.92 -2.82 42.64
N SER A 134 15.84 -4.01 43.21
CA SER A 134 15.44 -4.25 44.62
C SER A 134 16.54 -3.87 45.63
N LYS A 135 17.69 -3.40 45.18
CA LYS A 135 18.82 -2.96 46.00
C LYS A 135 19.18 -1.52 45.69
N PRO A 136 19.51 -0.66 46.72
CA PRO A 136 20.03 0.67 46.48
C PRO A 136 21.33 0.61 45.69
N ARG A 137 21.58 1.64 44.86
CA ARG A 137 22.75 1.70 43.98
C ARG A 137 23.20 3.13 43.76
N LYS A 138 24.51 3.36 43.81
CA LYS A 138 25.14 4.57 43.28
C LYS A 138 25.16 4.51 41.73
N PHE A 139 24.89 5.63 41.10
CA PHE A 139 24.81 5.70 39.63
C PHE A 139 25.86 6.70 39.15
N SER A 140 26.94 6.17 38.55
CA SER A 140 28.12 6.95 38.12
C SER A 140 27.83 7.82 36.91
N ALA A 141 28.77 8.74 36.61
CA ALA A 141 28.71 9.51 35.37
C ALA A 141 28.77 8.63 34.12
N ASP A 142 29.60 7.57 34.14
CA ASP A 142 29.71 6.62 33.02
C ASP A 142 28.41 5.80 32.86
N ASP A 143 27.79 5.38 33.98
CA ASP A 143 26.48 4.71 33.91
C ASP A 143 25.42 5.61 33.25
N ARG A 144 25.44 6.94 33.55
CA ARG A 144 24.52 7.90 32.95
C ARG A 144 24.73 8.03 31.44
N LEU A 145 25.97 8.14 30.98
CA LEU A 145 26.30 8.22 29.56
C LEU A 145 25.79 7.00 28.80
N VAL A 146 26.03 5.80 29.32
CA VAL A 146 25.56 4.57 28.67
C VAL A 146 24.03 4.49 28.61
N LEU A 147 23.32 4.92 29.67
CA LEU A 147 21.85 4.90 29.66
C LEU A 147 21.30 5.94 28.68
N ILE A 148 21.96 7.08 28.51
CA ILE A 148 21.63 8.10 27.48
C ILE A 148 21.81 7.50 26.09
N ASP A 149 22.97 6.90 25.78
CA ASP A 149 23.28 6.31 24.49
C ASP A 149 22.25 5.23 24.10
N LEU A 150 21.88 4.37 25.06
CA LEU A 150 20.85 3.35 24.85
C LEU A 150 19.46 3.95 24.64
N ALA A 151 19.11 5.04 25.29
CA ALA A 151 17.85 5.76 25.09
C ALA A 151 17.79 6.45 23.71
N ASP A 152 18.93 6.97 23.26
CA ASP A 152 19.06 7.54 21.90
C ASP A 152 18.90 6.46 20.84
N MET A 153 19.43 5.25 21.05
CA MET A 153 19.18 4.11 20.18
C MET A 153 17.69 3.75 20.10
N VAL A 154 16.98 3.75 21.25
CA VAL A 154 15.51 3.53 21.27
C VAL A 154 14.79 4.58 20.44
N SER A 155 15.13 5.86 20.64
CA SER A 155 14.53 6.98 19.91
C SER A 155 14.78 6.87 18.41
N LEU A 156 15.99 6.48 17.99
CA LEU A 156 16.34 6.26 16.60
C LEU A 156 15.56 5.10 15.96
N ILE A 157 15.42 3.96 16.66
CA ILE A 157 14.64 2.81 16.18
C ILE A 157 13.18 3.22 15.95
N ILE A 158 12.58 3.92 16.89
CA ILE A 158 11.19 4.38 16.78
C ILE A 158 11.01 5.37 15.63
N LYS A 159 11.93 6.34 15.49
CA LYS A 159 11.92 7.31 14.40
C LYS A 159 12.00 6.65 13.02
N ASN A 160 12.95 5.71 12.84
CA ASN A 160 13.12 5.01 11.56
C ASN A 160 11.88 4.19 11.19
N ARG A 161 11.23 3.56 12.17
CA ARG A 161 9.99 2.84 11.93
C ARG A 161 8.89 3.78 11.41
N ASN A 162 8.65 4.90 12.10
CA ASN A 162 7.63 5.85 11.67
C ASN A 162 7.88 6.38 10.25
N LEU A 163 9.15 6.64 9.88
CA LEU A 163 9.51 7.06 8.53
C LEU A 163 9.20 5.99 7.49
N ASN A 164 9.50 4.73 7.78
CA ASN A 164 9.18 3.61 6.87
C ASN A 164 7.67 3.44 6.67
N ASP A 165 6.89 3.51 7.76
CA ASP A 165 5.43 3.39 7.68
C ASP A 165 4.81 4.52 6.83
N VAL A 166 5.27 5.77 7.00
CA VAL A 166 4.85 6.91 6.18
C VAL A 166 5.27 6.75 4.72
N GLN A 167 6.48 6.25 4.46
CA GLN A 167 6.96 6.02 3.10
C GLN A 167 6.13 4.97 2.38
N ILE A 168 5.79 3.85 3.03
CA ILE A 168 4.93 2.81 2.46
C ILE A 168 3.55 3.40 2.13
N ALA A 169 2.91 4.10 3.07
CA ALA A 169 1.61 4.72 2.85
C ALA A 169 1.62 5.74 1.69
N LEU A 170 2.70 6.52 1.55
CA LEU A 170 2.87 7.45 0.45
C LEU A 170 3.01 6.74 -0.90
N LEU A 171 3.82 5.66 -0.96
CA LEU A 171 3.98 4.87 -2.17
C LEU A 171 2.66 4.22 -2.60
N ASP A 172 1.88 3.69 -1.67
CA ASP A 172 0.55 3.12 -1.95
C ASP A 172 -0.42 4.19 -2.48
N THR A 173 -0.40 5.37 -1.89
CA THR A 173 -1.23 6.50 -2.33
C THR A 173 -0.84 6.96 -3.74
N LEU A 174 0.46 7.07 -4.03
CA LEU A 174 0.97 7.43 -5.35
C LEU A 174 0.63 6.36 -6.40
N ALA A 175 0.79 5.08 -6.06
CA ALA A 175 0.45 3.97 -6.96
C ALA A 175 -1.05 3.97 -7.30
N SER A 176 -1.91 4.22 -6.31
CA SER A 176 -3.35 4.36 -6.51
C SER A 176 -3.68 5.55 -7.44
N ALA A 177 -3.14 6.74 -7.15
CA ALA A 177 -3.36 7.95 -7.94
C ALA A 177 -2.87 7.81 -9.40
N VAL A 178 -1.78 7.07 -9.63
CA VAL A 178 -1.28 6.77 -10.98
C VAL A 178 -2.25 5.81 -11.69
N ARG A 179 -2.71 4.77 -11.00
CA ARG A 179 -3.67 3.81 -11.56
C ARG A 179 -4.98 4.48 -11.95
N ASP A 180 -5.52 5.36 -11.10
CA ASP A 180 -6.77 6.09 -11.37
C ASP A 180 -6.68 6.95 -12.65
N LYS A 181 -5.48 7.48 -12.95
CA LYS A 181 -5.24 8.23 -14.20
C LYS A 181 -5.13 7.34 -15.46
N MET A 182 -5.02 6.04 -15.30
CA MET A 182 -4.90 5.06 -16.39
C MET A 182 -6.22 4.34 -16.70
N ILE A 183 -7.27 4.58 -15.92
CA ILE A 183 -8.58 3.98 -16.10
C ILE A 183 -9.52 4.97 -16.80
N ASP A 184 -10.36 4.47 -17.70
CA ASP A 184 -11.46 5.25 -18.28
C ASP A 184 -12.60 5.38 -17.25
N PRO A 185 -12.99 6.59 -16.84
CA PRO A 185 -13.94 6.77 -15.73
C PRO A 185 -15.38 6.33 -16.09
N LEU A 186 -15.71 6.21 -17.38
CA LEU A 186 -17.03 5.78 -17.81
C LEU A 186 -17.18 4.26 -17.80
N THR A 187 -16.18 3.56 -18.31
CA THR A 187 -16.25 2.13 -18.60
C THR A 187 -15.48 1.26 -17.60
N GLY A 188 -14.58 1.85 -16.81
CA GLY A 188 -13.76 1.13 -15.82
C GLY A 188 -12.63 0.27 -16.41
N VAL A 189 -12.47 0.22 -17.74
CA VAL A 189 -11.32 -0.41 -18.41
C VAL A 189 -10.14 0.56 -18.53
N TRP A 190 -9.00 0.10 -18.99
CA TRP A 190 -7.85 0.97 -19.21
C TRP A 190 -8.18 2.06 -20.24
N ASN A 191 -7.71 3.28 -20.01
CA ASN A 191 -7.75 4.33 -21.03
C ASN A 191 -6.53 4.20 -21.99
N ARG A 192 -6.43 5.06 -22.99
CA ARG A 192 -5.33 5.07 -23.96
C ARG A 192 -3.96 5.09 -23.28
N ARG A 193 -3.77 5.94 -22.26
CA ARG A 193 -2.50 6.02 -21.54
C ARG A 193 -2.16 4.72 -20.78
N GLY A 194 -3.17 4.10 -20.17
CA GLY A 194 -3.02 2.79 -19.54
C GLY A 194 -2.65 1.71 -20.53
N LEU A 195 -3.28 1.74 -21.73
CA LEU A 195 -2.92 0.83 -22.82
C LEU A 195 -1.46 1.00 -23.24
N ASP A 196 -1.01 2.22 -23.53
CA ASP A 196 0.35 2.49 -24.02
C ASP A 196 1.41 1.96 -23.04
N GLU A 197 1.20 2.17 -21.75
CA GLU A 197 2.14 1.69 -20.70
C GLU A 197 2.13 0.17 -20.56
N LEU A 198 0.94 -0.44 -20.47
CA LEU A 198 0.82 -1.88 -20.27
C LEU A 198 1.21 -2.67 -21.50
N PHE A 199 0.85 -2.20 -22.69
CA PHE A 199 1.17 -2.88 -23.93
C PHE A 199 2.68 -2.86 -24.21
N SER A 200 3.37 -1.76 -23.93
CA SER A 200 4.84 -1.69 -24.05
C SER A 200 5.55 -2.71 -23.15
N ARG A 201 5.04 -2.89 -21.93
CA ARG A 201 5.55 -3.93 -20.99
C ARG A 201 5.27 -5.33 -21.52
N GLU A 202 4.06 -5.55 -22.05
CA GLU A 202 3.64 -6.86 -22.54
C GLU A 202 4.42 -7.26 -23.79
N ILE A 203 4.66 -6.36 -24.74
CA ILE A 203 5.55 -6.58 -25.88
C ILE A 203 6.95 -7.00 -25.40
N SER A 204 7.52 -6.22 -24.47
CA SER A 204 8.86 -6.53 -23.92
C SER A 204 8.90 -7.91 -23.26
N ARG A 205 7.82 -8.35 -22.63
CA ARG A 205 7.66 -9.68 -22.04
C ARG A 205 7.57 -10.74 -23.13
N ALA A 206 6.67 -10.56 -24.09
CA ALA A 206 6.42 -11.50 -25.18
C ALA A 206 7.69 -11.77 -26.02
N VAL A 207 8.40 -10.71 -26.38
CA VAL A 207 9.68 -10.82 -27.11
C VAL A 207 10.73 -11.57 -26.30
N ARG A 208 10.91 -11.23 -25.01
CA ARG A 208 11.91 -11.88 -24.14
C ARG A 208 11.60 -13.35 -23.87
N GLN A 209 10.32 -13.70 -23.73
CA GLN A 209 9.86 -15.06 -23.43
C GLN A 209 9.58 -15.87 -24.69
N ASN A 210 9.71 -15.25 -25.88
CA ASN A 210 9.38 -15.85 -27.16
C ASN A 210 7.92 -16.35 -27.20
N GLU A 211 6.99 -15.53 -26.71
CA GLU A 211 5.56 -15.84 -26.63
C GLU A 211 4.76 -15.12 -27.71
N PRO A 212 3.74 -15.78 -28.27
CA PRO A 212 2.83 -15.18 -29.24
C PRO A 212 1.86 -14.21 -28.57
N MET A 213 1.34 -13.23 -29.32
CA MET A 213 0.33 -12.31 -28.86
C MET A 213 -0.55 -11.84 -29.99
N ALA A 214 -1.71 -11.27 -29.66
CA ALA A 214 -2.61 -10.63 -30.63
C ALA A 214 -3.15 -9.31 -30.09
N VAL A 215 -3.44 -8.42 -31.02
CA VAL A 215 -4.12 -7.14 -30.76
C VAL A 215 -5.42 -7.13 -31.57
N GLY A 216 -6.51 -6.75 -30.90
CA GLY A 216 -7.80 -6.49 -31.57
C GLY A 216 -8.20 -5.03 -31.36
N ILE A 217 -8.55 -4.34 -32.42
CA ILE A 217 -9.18 -3.02 -32.38
C ILE A 217 -10.65 -3.20 -32.70
N ILE A 218 -11.51 -2.79 -31.81
CA ILE A 218 -12.97 -3.00 -31.85
C ILE A 218 -13.67 -1.65 -31.85
N ASP A 219 -14.61 -1.47 -32.75
CA ASP A 219 -15.39 -0.25 -32.90
C ASP A 219 -16.89 -0.56 -32.84
N ILE A 220 -17.67 0.28 -32.16
CA ILE A 220 -19.14 0.12 -32.08
C ILE A 220 -19.78 0.68 -33.32
N ASP A 221 -20.42 -0.16 -34.10
CA ASP A 221 -21.04 0.21 -35.37
C ASP A 221 -22.08 1.30 -35.21
N HIS A 222 -21.99 2.33 -36.03
CA HIS A 222 -22.95 3.44 -36.09
C HIS A 222 -23.14 4.20 -34.77
N PHE A 223 -22.15 4.23 -33.87
CA PHE A 223 -22.26 4.83 -32.57
C PHE A 223 -22.65 6.32 -32.59
N LYS A 224 -22.18 7.08 -33.56
CA LYS A 224 -22.57 8.48 -33.74
C LYS A 224 -24.04 8.64 -34.04
N ASP A 225 -24.59 7.81 -34.94
CA ASP A 225 -26.01 7.80 -35.31
C ASP A 225 -26.84 7.35 -34.13
N PHE A 226 -26.34 6.40 -33.35
CA PHE A 226 -26.94 5.93 -32.11
C PHE A 226 -27.08 7.08 -31.09
N ASN A 227 -26.01 7.84 -30.85
CA ASN A 227 -26.05 9.02 -29.97
C ASN A 227 -27.03 10.09 -30.44
N THR A 228 -27.09 10.32 -31.75
CA THR A 228 -27.99 11.31 -32.38
C THR A 228 -29.44 10.89 -32.13
N ARG A 229 -29.74 9.60 -32.23
CA ARG A 229 -31.10 9.06 -32.11
C ARG A 229 -31.59 8.89 -30.66
N PHE A 230 -30.74 8.48 -29.76
CA PHE A 230 -31.13 8.06 -28.41
C PHE A 230 -30.52 8.93 -27.29
N GLY A 231 -29.62 9.84 -27.63
CA GLY A 231 -28.93 10.73 -26.71
C GLY A 231 -27.68 10.12 -26.07
N HIS A 232 -26.77 10.98 -25.60
CA HIS A 232 -25.47 10.58 -25.04
C HIS A 232 -25.58 9.66 -23.81
N LEU A 233 -26.57 9.84 -22.93
CA LEU A 233 -26.75 8.97 -21.77
C LEU A 233 -27.00 7.50 -22.16
N VAL A 234 -27.69 7.28 -23.28
CA VAL A 234 -27.92 5.93 -23.81
C VAL A 234 -26.66 5.41 -24.48
N GLY A 235 -25.90 6.27 -25.19
CA GLY A 235 -24.59 5.93 -25.72
C GLY A 235 -23.59 5.54 -24.63
N ASP A 236 -23.59 6.21 -23.48
CA ASP A 236 -22.76 5.86 -22.32
C ASP A 236 -23.09 4.46 -21.79
N GLN A 237 -24.34 4.05 -21.83
CA GLN A 237 -24.75 2.67 -21.46
C GLN A 237 -24.23 1.65 -22.48
N VAL A 238 -24.26 1.96 -23.79
CA VAL A 238 -23.68 1.10 -24.83
C VAL A 238 -22.19 0.89 -24.57
N LEU A 239 -21.43 1.96 -24.29
CA LEU A 239 -20.00 1.88 -24.00
C LEU A 239 -19.71 1.02 -22.76
N LYS A 240 -20.52 1.14 -21.71
CA LYS A 240 -20.37 0.30 -20.49
C LYS A 240 -20.63 -1.17 -20.81
N VAL A 241 -21.72 -1.49 -21.49
CA VAL A 241 -22.03 -2.87 -21.89
C VAL A 241 -20.94 -3.43 -22.80
N ALA A 242 -20.45 -2.67 -23.78
CA ALA A 242 -19.36 -3.12 -24.64
C ALA A 242 -18.09 -3.44 -23.84
N ALA A 243 -17.71 -2.58 -22.90
CA ALA A 243 -16.58 -2.82 -22.02
C ALA A 243 -16.75 -4.09 -21.15
N GLU A 244 -17.91 -4.27 -20.53
CA GLU A 244 -18.24 -5.45 -19.72
C GLU A 244 -18.16 -6.75 -20.55
N LEU A 245 -18.68 -6.73 -21.78
CA LEU A 245 -18.60 -7.89 -22.68
C LEU A 245 -17.16 -8.22 -23.09
N LEU A 246 -16.34 -7.21 -23.37
CA LEU A 246 -14.92 -7.40 -23.72
C LEU A 246 -14.13 -7.95 -22.52
N VAL A 247 -14.34 -7.40 -21.33
CA VAL A 247 -13.74 -7.92 -20.09
C VAL A 247 -14.17 -9.36 -19.81
N GLY A 248 -15.43 -9.70 -20.08
CA GLY A 248 -15.94 -11.08 -19.94
C GLY A 248 -15.31 -12.08 -20.90
N CYS A 249 -14.78 -11.62 -22.04
CA CYS A 249 -14.03 -12.47 -22.99
C CYS A 249 -12.55 -12.60 -22.62
N ALA A 250 -11.98 -11.57 -21.99
CA ALA A 250 -10.58 -11.45 -21.66
C ALA A 250 -10.18 -12.34 -20.48
N ARG A 251 -8.93 -12.79 -20.46
CA ARG A 251 -8.31 -13.44 -19.31
C ARG A 251 -7.78 -12.38 -18.34
N SER A 252 -7.45 -12.76 -17.12
CA SER A 252 -6.96 -11.83 -16.08
C SER A 252 -5.66 -11.08 -16.44
N TYR A 253 -4.89 -11.58 -17.38
CA TYR A 253 -3.65 -11.00 -17.87
C TYR A 253 -3.79 -10.32 -19.26
N ASP A 254 -4.94 -10.42 -19.91
CA ASP A 254 -5.23 -9.68 -21.12
C ASP A 254 -5.55 -8.21 -20.79
N ILE A 255 -5.25 -7.31 -21.73
CA ILE A 255 -5.49 -5.88 -21.55
C ILE A 255 -6.74 -5.51 -22.33
N VAL A 256 -7.73 -4.91 -21.67
CA VAL A 256 -8.91 -4.30 -22.33
C VAL A 256 -8.86 -2.81 -22.07
N SER A 257 -8.92 -2.02 -23.13
CA SER A 257 -8.80 -0.56 -23.08
C SER A 257 -9.86 0.11 -23.94
N ARG A 258 -10.32 1.28 -23.49
CA ARG A 258 -11.03 2.23 -24.34
C ARG A 258 -10.03 3.22 -24.92
N PHE A 259 -9.77 3.09 -26.20
CA PHE A 259 -8.73 3.86 -26.90
C PHE A 259 -9.18 5.29 -27.23
N GLY A 260 -10.46 5.47 -27.57
CA GLY A 260 -11.08 6.78 -27.81
C GLY A 260 -12.53 6.62 -28.22
N GLY A 261 -13.38 7.60 -27.98
CA GLY A 261 -14.77 7.60 -28.42
C GLY A 261 -15.51 6.28 -28.22
N ASP A 262 -15.74 5.57 -29.30
CA ASP A 262 -16.39 4.27 -29.45
C ASP A 262 -15.41 3.11 -29.74
N GLU A 263 -14.10 3.37 -29.70
CA GLU A 263 -13.06 2.41 -30.02
C GLU A 263 -12.48 1.76 -28.76
N PHE A 264 -12.39 0.44 -28.78
CA PHE A 264 -11.75 -0.39 -27.75
C PHE A 264 -10.57 -1.15 -28.35
N VAL A 265 -9.60 -1.44 -27.49
CA VAL A 265 -8.44 -2.29 -27.83
C VAL A 265 -8.38 -3.42 -26.84
N ILE A 266 -8.17 -4.64 -27.36
CA ILE A 266 -7.86 -5.82 -26.56
C ILE A 266 -6.49 -6.36 -26.94
N VAL A 267 -5.62 -6.57 -25.95
CA VAL A 267 -4.33 -7.24 -26.13
C VAL A 267 -4.41 -8.60 -25.47
N ALA A 268 -4.35 -9.64 -26.26
CA ALA A 268 -4.38 -11.03 -25.81
C ALA A 268 -2.96 -11.59 -25.78
N SER A 269 -2.50 -11.94 -24.59
CA SER A 269 -1.18 -12.51 -24.35
C SER A 269 -1.18 -14.02 -24.49
N ASN A 270 -0.03 -14.58 -24.91
CA ASN A 270 0.16 -16.02 -25.06
C ASN A 270 -0.97 -16.68 -25.87
N ILE A 271 -1.31 -16.07 -27.02
CA ILE A 271 -2.28 -16.58 -27.98
C ILE A 271 -1.61 -16.78 -29.34
N TYR A 272 -1.63 -18.01 -29.83
CA TYR A 272 -1.08 -18.31 -31.16
C TYR A 272 -1.99 -17.77 -32.27
N PRO A 273 -1.45 -17.37 -33.43
CA PRO A 273 -2.24 -16.87 -34.56
C PRO A 273 -3.38 -17.82 -34.95
N THR A 274 -3.17 -19.13 -34.86
CA THR A 274 -4.19 -20.15 -35.15
C THR A 274 -5.38 -20.16 -34.17
N ALA A 275 -5.24 -19.55 -33.00
CA ALA A 275 -6.28 -19.45 -31.97
C ALA A 275 -7.00 -18.09 -31.95
N VAL A 276 -6.50 -17.10 -32.70
CA VAL A 276 -7.07 -15.75 -32.72
C VAL A 276 -8.46 -15.75 -33.35
N ASP A 277 -8.70 -16.58 -34.36
CA ASP A 277 -10.01 -16.73 -34.98
C ASP A 277 -11.07 -17.21 -33.98
N ALA A 278 -10.78 -18.23 -33.21
CA ALA A 278 -11.69 -18.73 -32.16
C ALA A 278 -11.90 -17.69 -31.02
N PHE A 279 -10.89 -16.87 -30.74
CA PHE A 279 -10.99 -15.78 -29.78
C PHE A 279 -11.90 -14.66 -30.27
N ALA A 280 -11.72 -14.24 -31.54
CA ALA A 280 -12.58 -13.27 -32.20
C ALA A 280 -14.03 -13.75 -32.29
N ASP A 281 -14.24 -15.01 -32.71
CA ASP A 281 -15.55 -15.64 -32.73
C ASP A 281 -16.24 -15.61 -31.37
N LYS A 282 -15.53 -15.92 -30.28
CA LYS A 282 -16.06 -15.85 -28.92
C LYS A 282 -16.56 -14.44 -28.58
N ILE A 283 -15.80 -13.40 -28.93
CA ILE A 283 -16.19 -12.00 -28.74
C ILE A 283 -17.48 -11.71 -29.52
N PHE A 284 -17.53 -12.04 -30.81
CA PHE A 284 -18.68 -11.77 -31.65
C PHE A 284 -19.94 -12.55 -31.20
N GLN A 285 -19.83 -13.80 -30.80
CA GLN A 285 -20.94 -14.59 -30.25
C GLN A 285 -21.48 -13.97 -28.98
N LEU A 286 -20.59 -13.45 -28.09
CA LEU A 286 -21.01 -12.82 -26.85
C LEU A 286 -21.73 -11.50 -27.14
N PHE A 287 -21.26 -10.69 -28.08
CA PHE A 287 -21.91 -9.46 -28.48
C PHE A 287 -23.29 -9.74 -29.14
N ARG A 288 -23.38 -10.65 -30.09
CA ARG A 288 -24.66 -11.03 -30.72
C ARG A 288 -25.71 -11.48 -29.73
N SER A 289 -25.30 -12.12 -28.64
CA SER A 289 -26.23 -12.59 -27.62
C SER A 289 -26.60 -11.50 -26.59
N ASN A 290 -25.65 -10.61 -26.23
CA ASN A 290 -25.75 -9.75 -25.05
C ASN A 290 -25.58 -8.25 -25.31
N ALA A 291 -25.25 -7.82 -26.53
CA ALA A 291 -25.08 -6.39 -26.82
C ALA A 291 -26.45 -5.68 -26.95
N LYS A 292 -27.13 -5.58 -25.81
CA LYS A 292 -28.51 -5.07 -25.69
C LYS A 292 -28.61 -4.13 -24.51
N ILE A 293 -29.31 -3.02 -24.71
CA ILE A 293 -29.62 -2.07 -23.65
C ILE A 293 -31.11 -1.78 -23.61
N ALA A 294 -31.62 -1.48 -22.42
CA ALA A 294 -33.03 -1.05 -22.26
C ALA A 294 -33.06 0.48 -22.32
N ALA A 295 -33.70 1.02 -23.35
CA ALA A 295 -33.93 2.46 -23.48
C ALA A 295 -35.32 2.76 -24.05
N GLN A 296 -35.96 3.81 -23.52
CA GLN A 296 -37.30 4.27 -23.98
C GLN A 296 -38.35 3.15 -24.04
N LYS A 297 -38.35 2.25 -23.05
CA LYS A 297 -39.27 1.06 -22.97
C LYS A 297 -39.05 0.04 -24.09
N LYS A 298 -37.92 0.05 -24.78
CA LYS A 298 -37.54 -0.91 -25.82
C LYS A 298 -36.15 -1.47 -25.54
N THR A 299 -35.91 -2.69 -26.00
CA THR A 299 -34.54 -3.24 -26.08
C THR A 299 -33.95 -2.79 -27.40
N ILE A 300 -32.72 -2.19 -27.31
CA ILE A 300 -31.98 -1.72 -28.46
C ILE A 300 -30.71 -2.60 -28.55
N GLU A 301 -30.48 -3.15 -29.72
CA GLU A 301 -29.29 -3.95 -30.01
C GLU A 301 -28.27 -3.09 -30.75
N PHE A 302 -26.98 -3.39 -30.55
CA PHE A 302 -25.87 -2.77 -31.28
C PHE A 302 -24.88 -3.83 -31.72
N THR A 303 -24.12 -3.55 -32.77
CA THR A 303 -23.09 -4.43 -33.33
C THR A 303 -21.71 -3.80 -33.20
N ILE A 304 -20.69 -4.60 -33.45
CA ILE A 304 -19.29 -4.18 -33.47
C ILE A 304 -18.62 -4.65 -34.77
N SER A 305 -17.63 -3.89 -35.19
CA SER A 305 -16.65 -4.33 -36.18
C SER A 305 -15.30 -4.45 -35.51
N ALA A 306 -14.46 -5.43 -35.87
CA ALA A 306 -13.17 -5.62 -35.26
C ALA A 306 -12.10 -6.01 -36.29
N GLY A 307 -10.90 -5.48 -36.08
CA GLY A 307 -9.70 -5.93 -36.75
C GLY A 307 -8.72 -6.53 -35.78
N PHE A 308 -8.18 -7.68 -36.10
CA PHE A 308 -7.17 -8.35 -35.28
C PHE A 308 -5.85 -8.46 -36.04
N SER A 309 -4.75 -8.33 -35.31
CA SER A 309 -3.41 -8.68 -35.77
C SER A 309 -2.79 -9.69 -34.80
N ALA A 310 -2.03 -10.63 -35.36
CA ALA A 310 -1.39 -11.68 -34.57
C ALA A 310 0.12 -11.69 -34.81
N TYR A 311 0.89 -11.80 -33.74
CA TYR A 311 2.34 -11.91 -33.75
C TYR A 311 2.77 -13.34 -33.43
N HIS A 312 3.66 -13.86 -34.27
CA HIS A 312 4.34 -15.12 -34.02
C HIS A 312 5.80 -14.84 -33.58
N PRO A 313 6.33 -15.50 -32.53
CA PRO A 313 7.67 -15.25 -32.02
C PRO A 313 8.82 -15.36 -33.01
N MET A 314 8.62 -16.12 -34.09
CA MET A 314 9.61 -16.25 -35.17
C MET A 314 9.59 -15.08 -36.17
N SER A 315 8.61 -14.18 -36.08
CA SER A 315 8.54 -12.98 -36.92
C SER A 315 9.54 -11.95 -36.41
N ARG A 316 10.39 -11.42 -37.28
CA ARG A 316 11.28 -10.32 -36.98
C ARG A 316 10.60 -9.01 -37.36
N THR A 317 10.50 -8.11 -36.41
CA THR A 317 10.03 -6.75 -36.64
C THR A 317 10.79 -5.80 -35.72
N ASP A 318 11.18 -4.66 -36.24
CA ASP A 318 11.91 -3.63 -35.50
C ASP A 318 10.97 -2.81 -34.60
N ASN A 319 9.67 -2.80 -34.92
CA ASN A 319 8.66 -2.05 -34.18
C ASN A 319 7.34 -2.82 -34.04
N LEU A 320 7.35 -3.85 -33.20
CA LEU A 320 6.22 -4.75 -33.00
C LEU A 320 4.93 -4.03 -32.56
N PHE A 321 5.06 -2.94 -31.82
CA PHE A 321 3.90 -2.15 -31.36
C PHE A 321 3.14 -1.55 -32.55
N ASP A 322 3.84 -0.79 -33.40
CA ASP A 322 3.22 -0.11 -34.52
C ASP A 322 2.73 -1.10 -35.58
N ASP A 323 3.45 -2.19 -35.83
CA ASP A 323 3.04 -3.22 -36.76
C ASP A 323 1.75 -3.91 -36.33
N LEU A 324 1.63 -4.31 -35.05
CA LEU A 324 0.40 -4.92 -34.51
C LEU A 324 -0.78 -3.96 -34.61
N PHE A 325 -0.58 -2.71 -34.23
CA PHE A 325 -1.63 -1.70 -34.26
C PHE A 325 -2.06 -1.37 -35.71
N SER A 326 -1.12 -1.14 -36.61
CA SER A 326 -1.43 -0.78 -38.01
C SER A 326 -2.15 -1.90 -38.75
N HIS A 327 -1.75 -3.15 -38.55
CA HIS A 327 -2.43 -4.29 -39.17
C HIS A 327 -3.84 -4.52 -38.58
N ALA A 328 -4.03 -4.33 -37.30
CA ALA A 328 -5.36 -4.42 -36.69
C ALA A 328 -6.28 -3.29 -37.16
N ASP A 329 -5.76 -2.06 -37.28
CA ASP A 329 -6.51 -0.91 -37.82
C ASP A 329 -6.90 -1.12 -39.30
N GLN A 330 -5.97 -1.61 -40.12
CA GLN A 330 -6.27 -1.95 -41.54
C GLN A 330 -7.36 -3.04 -41.61
N ALA A 331 -7.30 -4.06 -40.78
CA ALA A 331 -8.31 -5.11 -40.74
C ALA A 331 -9.69 -4.57 -40.31
N LEU A 332 -9.74 -3.66 -39.33
CA LEU A 332 -10.96 -2.96 -38.90
C LEU A 332 -11.54 -2.10 -40.03
N TYR A 333 -10.69 -1.32 -40.71
CA TYR A 333 -11.10 -0.50 -41.85
C TYR A 333 -11.76 -1.34 -42.92
N ASP A 334 -11.16 -2.50 -43.25
CA ASP A 334 -11.71 -3.42 -44.25
C ASP A 334 -13.07 -3.99 -43.82
N CYS A 335 -13.26 -4.29 -42.54
CA CYS A 335 -14.57 -4.72 -41.98
C CYS A 335 -15.64 -3.65 -42.13
N LYS A 336 -15.29 -2.40 -41.77
CA LYS A 336 -16.24 -1.27 -41.89
C LYS A 336 -16.70 -1.06 -43.36
N ASN A 337 -15.79 -1.22 -44.32
CA ASN A 337 -16.10 -1.13 -45.75
C ASN A 337 -16.87 -2.32 -46.32
N ALA A 338 -16.72 -3.50 -45.75
CA ALA A 338 -17.40 -4.71 -46.19
C ALA A 338 -18.81 -4.91 -45.56
N GLY A 339 -19.33 -3.90 -44.85
CA GLY A 339 -20.72 -3.95 -44.36
C GLY A 339 -20.87 -4.04 -42.84
N ARG A 340 -19.77 -3.95 -42.05
CA ARG A 340 -19.73 -4.00 -40.57
C ARG A 340 -20.18 -5.35 -40.00
N ASP A 341 -20.44 -5.40 -38.66
CA ASP A 341 -20.83 -6.62 -37.88
C ASP A 341 -19.98 -7.86 -38.23
N GLN A 342 -18.68 -7.66 -38.33
CA GLN A 342 -17.72 -8.69 -38.71
C GLN A 342 -16.32 -8.38 -38.18
N TYR A 343 -15.45 -9.38 -38.25
CA TYR A 343 -14.02 -9.18 -37.95
C TYR A 343 -13.14 -9.70 -39.07
N ARG A 344 -11.89 -9.20 -39.10
CA ARG A 344 -10.80 -9.72 -39.93
C ARG A 344 -9.53 -9.85 -39.12
N ILE A 345 -8.66 -10.76 -39.56
CA ILE A 345 -7.39 -11.05 -38.94
C ILE A 345 -6.28 -10.88 -39.95
N ILE A 346 -5.25 -10.14 -39.60
CA ILE A 346 -4.01 -10.02 -40.40
C ILE A 346 -2.88 -10.57 -39.54
N ASP A 347 -2.26 -11.68 -39.98
CA ASP A 347 -1.10 -12.26 -39.31
C ASP A 347 0.18 -11.54 -39.73
N ILE A 348 1.00 -11.18 -38.74
CA ILE A 348 2.38 -10.76 -38.97
C ILE A 348 3.20 -12.03 -39.20
N ARG A 349 3.36 -12.42 -40.46
CA ARG A 349 4.10 -13.63 -40.84
C ARG A 349 5.60 -13.38 -40.76
N PRO A 350 6.39 -14.40 -40.38
CA PRO A 350 7.82 -14.33 -40.56
C PRO A 350 8.14 -14.18 -42.05
N ASP A 351 9.07 -13.30 -42.35
CA ASP A 351 9.61 -13.24 -43.71
C ASP A 351 9.99 -14.64 -44.17
N ARG A 352 9.37 -15.13 -45.25
CA ARG A 352 9.81 -16.38 -45.85
C ARG A 352 11.24 -16.13 -46.32
N PHE A 353 12.19 -16.79 -45.65
CA PHE A 353 13.55 -16.86 -46.17
C PHE A 353 13.47 -17.36 -47.60
N ASN A 354 13.73 -16.47 -48.58
CA ASN A 354 14.11 -16.83 -49.96
C ASN A 354 15.55 -17.34 -49.95
#